data_e596c76297542144986f17496476a7f2
#
_entry.id   e596c76297542144986f17496476a7f2
#
_cell.length_a   1.000
_cell.length_b   1.000
_cell.length_c   1.000
_cell.angle_alpha   90.00
_cell.angle_beta   90.00
_cell.angle_gamma   90.00
#
_symmetry.space_group_name_H-M   'P 1'
#
loop_
_entity.id
_entity.type
_entity.pdbx_description
1 polymer ?
#
loop_
_entity_poly.entity_id
_entity_poly.type
_entity_poly.pdbx_seq_one_letter_code
_entity_poly.pdbx_strand_id
1 'polypeptide(L)'
;LSLPTITQNLRAMEADGLIVKGEMQQSTGGRKAQIYEFAAHSSVAIGVRIQTTRITAIAIDLNGKSVATRQRTLPYRNNDAYYQRMNGIINDFAQELAKQGSTVRGVAFCMQGIVSADGQSITFGKIMNNTGLKLNELSHGLNYPSLMIHDSDASAMAELWFDHNLKDAVCIYLERRPRGAVIVDGSLYQGPNQCNGSIEHMTLIPGGNTCYCGQQGCMDTYCSPETLMEDGESLPGFFSVLEQGEQEHRERFSQWLDYVALAVTNIRSVLAGDVIISGEAAQYLDDDDMAGLRERVVEHTPFGTTDFTLRKGM
;
A
#
# COMPACT_ATOMS: atom_id res chain seq x y z
N LEU A 1 -0.77 27.07 30.86
CA LEU A 1 0.60 27.40 30.47
C LEU A 1 0.78 28.92 30.51
N SER A 2 1.92 29.41 31.06
CA SER A 2 2.21 30.83 31.06
C SER A 2 2.71 31.27 29.67
N LEU A 3 2.51 32.56 29.33
CA LEU A 3 3.02 33.13 28.05
C LEU A 3 4.53 32.92 27.84
N PRO A 4 5.38 33.09 28.88
CA PRO A 4 6.80 32.79 28.75
C PRO A 4 7.08 31.33 28.38
N THR A 5 6.38 30.37 28.98
CA THR A 5 6.54 28.94 28.69
C THR A 5 6.14 28.63 27.22
N ILE A 6 5.03 29.19 26.75
CA ILE A 6 4.59 29.03 25.34
C ILE A 6 5.66 29.60 24.41
N THR A 7 6.19 30.81 24.70
CA THR A 7 7.19 31.43 23.86
C THR A 7 8.49 30.62 23.82
N GLN A 8 8.90 30.04 24.95
CA GLN A 8 10.09 29.21 25.03
C GLN A 8 9.92 27.92 24.22
N ASN A 9 8.74 27.24 24.31
CA ASN A 9 8.46 26.05 23.54
C ASN A 9 8.42 26.35 22.03
N LEU A 10 7.78 27.44 21.60
CA LEU A 10 7.76 27.82 20.19
C LEU A 10 9.17 28.10 19.66
N ARG A 11 10.05 28.72 20.45
CA ARG A 11 11.45 28.95 20.05
C ARG A 11 12.22 27.64 19.94
N ALA A 12 12.00 26.70 20.84
CA ALA A 12 12.62 25.37 20.77
C ALA A 12 12.16 24.61 19.51
N MET A 13 10.85 24.58 19.25
CA MET A 13 10.29 23.93 18.07
C MET A 13 10.76 24.60 16.76
N GLU A 14 10.93 25.93 16.74
CA GLU A 14 11.47 26.65 15.59
C GLU A 14 12.97 26.31 15.39
N ALA A 15 13.76 26.24 16.47
CA ALA A 15 15.15 25.83 16.42
C ALA A 15 15.34 24.37 15.95
N ASP A 16 14.41 23.48 16.34
CA ASP A 16 14.38 22.09 15.90
C ASP A 16 13.82 21.91 14.48
N GLY A 17 13.40 23.02 13.81
CA GLY A 17 12.85 22.99 12.46
C GLY A 17 11.47 22.34 12.36
N LEU A 18 10.72 22.22 13.45
CA LEU A 18 9.38 21.63 13.48
C LEU A 18 8.30 22.63 13.08
N ILE A 19 8.54 23.92 13.30
CA ILE A 19 7.65 25.00 12.92
C ILE A 19 8.44 26.12 12.24
N VAL A 20 7.75 26.88 11.40
CA VAL A 20 8.26 28.10 10.76
C VAL A 20 7.35 29.26 11.08
N LYS A 21 7.89 30.50 11.05
CA LYS A 21 7.07 31.70 11.13
C LYS A 21 6.36 31.91 9.81
N GLY A 22 5.04 31.86 9.84
CA GLY A 22 4.16 32.24 8.75
C GLY A 22 3.91 33.75 8.71
N GLU A 23 2.92 34.17 7.93
CA GLU A 23 2.51 35.55 7.82
C GLU A 23 1.95 36.12 9.14
N MET A 24 2.13 37.42 9.36
CA MET A 24 1.49 38.09 10.49
C MET A 24 0.00 38.24 10.25
N GLN A 25 -0.82 37.83 11.23
CA GLN A 25 -2.27 37.99 11.16
C GLN A 25 -2.64 39.46 11.02
N GLN A 26 -3.57 39.79 10.09
CA GLN A 26 -4.09 41.16 9.98
C GLN A 26 -4.81 41.54 11.27
N SER A 27 -4.45 42.70 11.85
CA SER A 27 -5.03 43.16 13.11
C SER A 27 -6.14 44.18 12.82
N THR A 28 -7.29 43.98 13.50
CA THR A 28 -8.41 44.95 13.50
C THR A 28 -8.31 46.01 14.62
N GLY A 29 -7.10 46.24 15.20
CA GLY A 29 -6.91 47.28 16.21
C GLY A 29 -5.97 46.90 17.38
N GLY A 30 -5.14 45.85 17.24
CA GLY A 30 -4.17 45.44 18.27
C GLY A 30 -2.79 45.08 17.69
N ARG A 31 -1.88 44.58 18.52
CA ARG A 31 -0.56 44.06 18.08
C ARG A 31 -0.78 42.87 17.17
N LYS A 32 -0.20 42.89 15.96
CA LYS A 32 -0.26 41.78 15.01
C LYS A 32 0.29 40.49 15.66
N ALA A 33 -0.50 39.39 15.57
CA ALA A 33 -0.09 38.10 16.07
C ALA A 33 0.83 37.40 15.05
N GLN A 34 1.92 36.79 15.54
CA GLN A 34 2.77 35.93 14.72
C GLN A 34 2.09 34.58 14.56
N ILE A 35 1.86 34.17 13.31
CA ILE A 35 1.42 32.81 12.98
C ILE A 35 2.65 31.91 12.95
N TYR A 36 2.51 30.70 13.50
CA TYR A 36 3.48 29.61 13.34
C TYR A 36 2.82 28.50 12.56
N GLU A 37 3.53 27.97 11.57
CA GLU A 37 3.07 26.89 10.71
C GLU A 37 3.92 25.64 10.93
N PHE A 38 3.31 24.49 10.85
CA PHE A 38 4.03 23.21 10.92
C PHE A 38 4.94 23.04 9.71
N ALA A 39 6.23 22.82 9.95
CA ALA A 39 7.23 22.67 8.90
C ALA A 39 7.23 21.24 8.32
N ALA A 40 6.11 20.85 7.69
CA ALA A 40 5.89 19.48 7.22
C ALA A 40 7.02 18.96 6.32
N HIS A 41 7.59 19.81 5.48
CA HIS A 41 8.63 19.42 4.52
C HIS A 41 10.06 19.42 5.10
N SER A 42 10.25 19.82 6.37
CA SER A 42 11.57 19.83 7.02
C SER A 42 12.17 18.43 7.16
N SER A 43 11.34 17.42 7.21
CA SER A 43 11.74 16.01 7.30
C SER A 43 10.91 15.16 6.34
N VAL A 44 11.56 14.20 5.70
CA VAL A 44 10.93 13.28 4.77
C VAL A 44 11.40 11.84 5.03
N ALA A 45 10.56 10.88 4.69
CA ALA A 45 10.93 9.48 4.58
C ALA A 45 10.84 9.05 3.11
N ILE A 46 11.69 8.11 2.68
CA ILE A 46 11.67 7.58 1.32
C ILE A 46 11.13 6.16 1.35
N GLY A 47 9.99 5.92 0.68
CA GLY A 47 9.50 4.59 0.36
C GLY A 47 10.01 4.15 -1.00
N VAL A 48 10.58 2.95 -1.10
CA VAL A 48 11.12 2.39 -2.35
C VAL A 48 10.35 1.12 -2.69
N ARG A 49 9.45 1.19 -3.67
CA ARG A 49 8.76 0.02 -4.22
C ARG A 49 9.65 -0.66 -5.26
N ILE A 50 10.03 -1.91 -4.97
CA ILE A 50 10.83 -2.74 -5.86
C ILE A 50 9.91 -3.71 -6.59
N GLN A 51 9.85 -3.59 -7.93
CA GLN A 51 9.07 -4.43 -8.81
C GLN A 51 9.99 -5.22 -9.75
N THR A 52 9.47 -6.18 -10.47
CA THR A 52 10.26 -7.05 -11.37
C THR A 52 11.02 -6.29 -12.47
N THR A 53 10.49 -5.16 -12.94
CA THR A 53 11.05 -4.40 -14.07
C THR A 53 11.54 -3.00 -13.70
N ARG A 54 11.13 -2.47 -12.55
CA ARG A 54 11.38 -1.07 -12.18
C ARG A 54 11.43 -0.88 -10.66
N ILE A 55 11.99 0.25 -10.27
CA ILE A 55 11.87 0.78 -8.91
C ILE A 55 11.13 2.11 -8.94
N THR A 56 10.36 2.38 -7.89
CA THR A 56 9.72 3.68 -7.65
C THR A 56 10.07 4.13 -6.24
N ALA A 57 10.78 5.26 -6.12
CA ALA A 57 11.07 5.90 -4.85
C ALA A 57 10.15 7.12 -4.70
N ILE A 58 9.47 7.20 -3.56
CA ILE A 58 8.56 8.29 -3.21
C ILE A 58 9.03 8.88 -1.89
N ALA A 59 9.23 10.19 -1.86
CA ALA A 59 9.48 10.92 -0.63
C ALA A 59 8.15 11.44 -0.08
N ILE A 60 7.87 11.15 1.18
CA ILE A 60 6.69 11.65 1.90
C ILE A 60 7.13 12.59 3.03
N ASP A 61 6.39 13.65 3.24
CA ASP A 61 6.61 14.61 4.32
C ASP A 61 5.96 14.15 5.65
N LEU A 62 6.08 14.96 6.68
CA LEU A 62 5.51 14.68 8.01
C LEU A 62 3.97 14.67 8.03
N ASN A 63 3.29 15.15 7.00
CA ASN A 63 1.84 15.02 6.81
C ASN A 63 1.45 13.78 5.98
N GLY A 64 2.42 12.96 5.57
CA GLY A 64 2.19 11.82 4.67
C GLY A 64 1.97 12.21 3.21
N LYS A 65 2.18 13.47 2.82
CA LYS A 65 2.05 13.92 1.44
C LYS A 65 3.28 13.57 0.63
N SER A 66 3.08 13.08 -0.59
CA SER A 66 4.16 12.89 -1.56
C SER A 66 4.73 14.25 -1.98
N VAL A 67 6.01 14.47 -1.71
CA VAL A 67 6.72 15.71 -2.08
C VAL A 67 7.60 15.54 -3.32
N ALA A 68 8.02 14.31 -3.60
CA ALA A 68 8.78 13.98 -4.81
C ALA A 68 8.67 12.49 -5.13
N THR A 69 8.76 12.16 -6.42
CA THR A 69 8.74 10.77 -6.92
C THR A 69 9.86 10.57 -7.93
N ARG A 70 10.53 9.43 -7.85
CA ARG A 70 11.53 9.00 -8.83
C ARG A 70 11.26 7.58 -9.27
N GLN A 71 11.02 7.39 -10.56
CA GLN A 71 10.86 6.06 -11.16
C GLN A 71 12.04 5.77 -12.09
N ARG A 72 12.53 4.53 -12.06
CA ARG A 72 13.60 4.05 -12.95
C ARG A 72 13.31 2.63 -13.41
N THR A 73 13.47 2.37 -14.69
CA THR A 73 13.53 1.01 -15.22
C THR A 73 14.81 0.36 -14.72
N LEU A 74 14.68 -0.64 -13.89
CA LEU A 74 15.75 -1.40 -13.29
C LEU A 74 15.25 -2.82 -13.06
N PRO A 75 15.43 -3.74 -14.03
CA PRO A 75 14.97 -5.12 -13.90
C PRO A 75 15.61 -5.77 -12.68
N TYR A 76 14.76 -6.31 -11.82
CA TYR A 76 15.18 -6.90 -10.55
C TYR A 76 16.15 -8.07 -10.77
N ARG A 77 17.20 -8.08 -9.99
CA ARG A 77 18.15 -9.18 -9.84
C ARG A 77 18.53 -9.32 -8.37
N ASN A 78 18.46 -10.53 -7.84
CA ASN A 78 18.89 -10.81 -6.46
C ASN A 78 20.42 -10.92 -6.42
N ASN A 79 21.11 -9.78 -6.51
CA ASN A 79 22.57 -9.71 -6.43
C ASN A 79 23.08 -8.31 -6.01
N ASP A 80 24.33 -8.27 -5.55
CA ASP A 80 24.97 -7.04 -5.04
C ASP A 80 25.01 -5.91 -6.08
N ALA A 81 25.26 -6.21 -7.36
CA ALA A 81 25.34 -5.20 -8.41
C ALA A 81 24.01 -4.45 -8.60
N TYR A 82 22.89 -5.19 -8.49
CA TYR A 82 21.56 -4.60 -8.51
C TYR A 82 21.35 -3.66 -7.31
N TYR A 83 21.67 -4.15 -6.09
CA TYR A 83 21.47 -3.39 -4.86
C TYR A 83 22.33 -2.12 -4.83
N GLN A 84 23.59 -2.21 -5.24
CA GLN A 84 24.48 -1.04 -5.36
C GLN A 84 23.93 0.00 -6.33
N ARG A 85 23.43 -0.41 -7.50
CA ARG A 85 22.85 0.51 -8.49
C ARG A 85 21.57 1.15 -7.97
N MET A 86 20.69 0.38 -7.34
CA MET A 86 19.46 0.87 -6.72
C MET A 86 19.78 1.90 -5.61
N ASN A 87 20.71 1.56 -4.71
CA ASN A 87 21.09 2.42 -3.60
C ASN A 87 21.80 3.69 -4.07
N GLY A 88 22.53 3.65 -5.19
CA GLY A 88 23.04 4.84 -5.86
C GLY A 88 21.93 5.81 -6.28
N ILE A 89 20.88 5.27 -6.91
CA ILE A 89 19.71 6.06 -7.33
C ILE A 89 18.98 6.68 -6.12
N ILE A 90 18.87 5.94 -5.00
CA ILE A 90 18.22 6.40 -3.77
C ILE A 90 19.07 7.49 -3.11
N ASN A 91 20.40 7.31 -3.03
CA ASN A 91 21.31 8.33 -2.49
C ASN A 91 21.27 9.64 -3.28
N ASP A 92 21.25 9.58 -4.62
CA ASP A 92 21.09 10.75 -5.48
C ASP A 92 19.76 11.46 -5.21
N PHE A 93 18.69 10.69 -5.06
CA PHE A 93 17.35 11.23 -4.74
C PHE A 93 17.33 11.89 -3.36
N ALA A 94 17.93 11.26 -2.36
CA ALA A 94 18.06 11.83 -1.01
C ALA A 94 18.88 13.11 -0.98
N GLN A 95 19.97 13.19 -1.78
CA GLN A 95 20.78 14.42 -1.90
C GLN A 95 19.98 15.57 -2.54
N GLU A 96 19.13 15.30 -3.52
CA GLU A 96 18.26 16.33 -4.10
C GLU A 96 17.27 16.87 -3.10
N LEU A 97 16.63 15.99 -2.30
CA LEU A 97 15.74 16.39 -1.21
C LEU A 97 16.46 17.24 -0.16
N ALA A 98 17.70 16.87 0.20
CA ALA A 98 18.50 17.63 1.12
C ALA A 98 18.85 19.04 0.58
N LYS A 99 19.14 19.18 -0.72
CA LYS A 99 19.35 20.49 -1.36
C LYS A 99 18.10 21.37 -1.35
N GLN A 100 16.91 20.76 -1.28
CA GLN A 100 15.63 21.45 -1.16
C GLN A 100 15.26 21.78 0.31
N GLY A 101 16.15 21.48 1.26
CA GLY A 101 15.98 21.80 2.68
C GLY A 101 15.30 20.70 3.50
N SER A 102 15.06 19.51 2.93
CA SER A 102 14.44 18.39 3.65
C SER A 102 15.50 17.46 4.25
N THR A 103 15.31 17.03 5.49
CA THR A 103 16.14 15.99 6.12
C THR A 103 15.52 14.61 5.87
N VAL A 104 16.24 13.72 5.20
CA VAL A 104 15.80 12.32 5.01
C VAL A 104 15.99 11.54 6.31
N ARG A 105 14.90 11.02 6.88
CA ARG A 105 14.88 10.29 8.15
C ARG A 105 15.14 8.81 8.02
N GLY A 106 14.79 8.22 6.88
CA GLY A 106 14.98 6.80 6.63
C GLY A 106 14.46 6.36 5.27
N VAL A 107 14.75 5.10 4.94
CA VAL A 107 14.34 4.44 3.69
C VAL A 107 13.60 3.16 4.01
N ALA A 108 12.40 3.01 3.49
CA ALA A 108 11.61 1.79 3.59
C ALA A 108 11.63 1.06 2.24
N PHE A 109 12.09 -0.18 2.22
CA PHE A 109 12.03 -1.04 1.04
C PHE A 109 10.75 -1.86 1.06
N CYS A 110 9.91 -1.66 0.06
CA CYS A 110 8.63 -2.34 -0.15
C CYS A 110 8.76 -3.28 -1.34
N MET A 111 8.58 -4.59 -1.11
CA MET A 111 8.71 -5.61 -2.13
C MET A 111 7.91 -6.86 -1.82
N GLN A 112 7.71 -7.70 -2.85
CA GLN A 112 7.07 -9.00 -2.67
C GLN A 112 8.00 -9.97 -1.93
N GLY A 113 7.43 -10.65 -0.95
CA GLY A 113 8.08 -11.63 -0.10
C GLY A 113 7.72 -11.44 1.36
N ILE A 114 7.54 -12.54 2.07
CA ILE A 114 7.22 -12.54 3.50
C ILE A 114 8.47 -12.11 4.27
N VAL A 115 8.36 -11.01 4.99
CA VAL A 115 9.45 -10.46 5.81
C VAL A 115 9.43 -11.15 7.17
N SER A 116 10.60 -11.45 7.72
CA SER A 116 10.75 -12.03 9.07
C SER A 116 10.21 -11.09 10.15
N ALA A 117 9.81 -11.64 11.30
CA ALA A 117 9.24 -10.87 12.41
C ALA A 117 10.17 -9.77 12.95
N ASP A 118 11.49 -9.95 12.82
CA ASP A 118 12.50 -8.95 13.17
C ASP A 118 12.77 -7.94 12.06
N GLY A 119 12.11 -8.07 10.89
CA GLY A 119 12.29 -7.18 9.74
C GLY A 119 13.64 -7.33 9.01
N GLN A 120 14.44 -8.36 9.35
CA GLN A 120 15.83 -8.46 8.88
C GLN A 120 16.03 -9.31 7.63
N SER A 121 15.03 -10.12 7.24
CA SER A 121 15.19 -11.00 6.08
C SER A 121 13.84 -11.34 5.43
N ILE A 122 13.90 -11.81 4.18
CA ILE A 122 12.78 -12.42 3.49
C ILE A 122 12.78 -13.92 3.75
N THR A 123 11.76 -14.40 4.45
CA THR A 123 11.61 -15.82 4.79
C THR A 123 11.04 -16.64 3.64
N PHE A 124 10.20 -16.03 2.80
CA PHE A 124 9.63 -16.65 1.61
C PHE A 124 9.41 -15.61 0.51
N GLY A 125 10.03 -15.82 -0.67
CA GLY A 125 9.98 -14.88 -1.78
C GLY A 125 10.09 -15.59 -3.13
N LYS A 126 9.09 -16.43 -3.46
CA LYS A 126 9.11 -17.29 -4.66
C LYS A 126 8.98 -16.46 -5.95
N ILE A 127 8.14 -15.43 -5.95
CA ILE A 127 7.84 -14.63 -7.17
C ILE A 127 9.08 -13.85 -7.62
N MET A 128 9.80 -13.23 -6.69
CA MET A 128 11.00 -12.44 -6.99
C MET A 128 12.30 -13.24 -6.81
N ASN A 129 12.21 -14.51 -6.42
CA ASN A 129 13.37 -15.35 -6.11
C ASN A 129 14.33 -14.67 -5.11
N ASN A 130 13.76 -14.10 -4.05
CA ASN A 130 14.46 -13.30 -3.04
C ASN A 130 14.40 -13.92 -1.63
N THR A 131 14.04 -15.20 -1.51
CA THR A 131 14.11 -15.92 -0.24
C THR A 131 15.53 -15.89 0.32
N GLY A 132 15.67 -15.53 1.59
CA GLY A 132 16.95 -15.40 2.27
C GLY A 132 17.62 -14.03 2.11
N LEU A 133 17.09 -13.12 1.29
CA LEU A 133 17.60 -11.75 1.17
C LEU A 133 17.57 -11.06 2.54
N LYS A 134 18.70 -10.46 2.93
CA LYS A 134 18.84 -9.74 4.19
C LYS A 134 18.74 -8.22 3.99
N LEU A 135 18.22 -7.54 4.99
CA LEU A 135 18.12 -6.08 4.97
C LEU A 135 19.47 -5.39 4.79
N ASN A 136 20.53 -5.89 5.44
CA ASN A 136 21.86 -5.33 5.32
C ASN A 136 22.47 -5.48 3.90
N GLU A 137 22.11 -6.52 3.16
CA GLU A 137 22.49 -6.68 1.75
C GLU A 137 21.72 -5.70 0.87
N LEU A 138 20.40 -5.61 1.09
CA LEU A 138 19.50 -4.73 0.36
C LEU A 138 19.87 -3.24 0.54
N SER A 139 20.25 -2.84 1.76
CA SER A 139 20.57 -1.44 2.12
C SER A 139 22.06 -1.12 2.06
N HIS A 140 22.89 -2.04 1.57
CA HIS A 140 24.35 -1.81 1.51
C HIS A 140 24.71 -0.55 0.72
N GLY A 141 25.46 0.36 1.33
CA GLY A 141 25.82 1.64 0.73
C GLY A 141 24.81 2.79 0.90
N LEU A 142 23.73 2.57 1.67
CA LEU A 142 22.85 3.67 2.13
C LEU A 142 23.35 4.22 3.47
N ASN A 143 23.25 5.55 3.62
CA ASN A 143 23.63 6.27 4.84
C ASN A 143 22.40 6.62 5.70
N TYR A 144 21.31 5.89 5.56
CA TYR A 144 20.04 6.15 6.23
C TYR A 144 19.56 4.89 6.97
N PRO A 145 18.88 5.04 8.13
CA PRO A 145 18.16 3.94 8.74
C PRO A 145 17.23 3.32 7.71
N SER A 146 17.19 1.99 7.65
CA SER A 146 16.41 1.29 6.64
C SER A 146 15.56 0.20 7.27
N LEU A 147 14.42 -0.06 6.67
CA LEU A 147 13.54 -1.19 7.00
C LEU A 147 13.05 -1.88 5.73
N MET A 148 12.62 -3.10 5.88
CA MET A 148 12.00 -3.89 4.82
C MET A 148 10.57 -4.23 5.22
N ILE A 149 9.63 -4.11 4.28
CA ILE A 149 8.21 -4.36 4.49
C ILE A 149 7.62 -5.10 3.30
N HIS A 150 6.70 -6.00 3.57
CA HIS A 150 5.88 -6.61 2.53
C HIS A 150 4.98 -5.55 1.87
N ASP A 151 4.78 -5.64 0.58
CA ASP A 151 4.09 -4.58 -0.17
C ASP A 151 2.60 -4.45 0.17
N SER A 152 1.88 -5.52 0.50
CA SER A 152 0.51 -5.42 1.00
C SER A 152 0.43 -4.78 2.39
N ASP A 153 1.39 -5.07 3.26
CA ASP A 153 1.47 -4.48 4.59
C ASP A 153 1.73 -2.97 4.52
N ALA A 154 2.61 -2.55 3.61
CA ALA A 154 2.87 -1.14 3.38
C ALA A 154 1.61 -0.39 2.93
N SER A 155 0.81 -1.01 2.06
CA SER A 155 -0.46 -0.44 1.59
C SER A 155 -1.50 -0.34 2.71
N ALA A 156 -1.62 -1.38 3.56
CA ALA A 156 -2.52 -1.36 4.71
C ALA A 156 -2.10 -0.33 5.78
N MET A 157 -0.80 -0.15 5.97
CA MET A 157 -0.30 0.92 6.86
C MET A 157 -0.65 2.31 6.34
N ALA A 158 -0.72 2.51 5.02
CA ALA A 158 -1.20 3.77 4.45
C ALA A 158 -2.69 3.99 4.76
N GLU A 159 -3.54 2.97 4.64
CA GLU A 159 -4.95 3.07 5.04
C GLU A 159 -5.10 3.48 6.51
N LEU A 160 -4.32 2.87 7.42
CA LEU A 160 -4.32 3.22 8.85
C LEU A 160 -3.78 4.63 9.12
N TRP A 161 -2.83 5.11 8.31
CA TRP A 161 -2.28 6.45 8.46
C TRP A 161 -3.29 7.55 8.14
N PHE A 162 -4.11 7.34 7.12
CA PHE A 162 -5.08 8.34 6.65
C PHE A 162 -6.45 8.18 7.30
N ASP A 163 -6.81 6.98 7.78
CA ASP A 163 -8.07 6.72 8.48
C ASP A 163 -7.81 6.23 9.92
N HIS A 164 -7.73 7.16 10.85
CA HIS A 164 -7.51 6.86 12.26
C HIS A 164 -8.71 6.18 12.96
N ASN A 165 -9.86 6.10 12.30
CA ASN A 165 -11.04 5.41 12.83
C ASN A 165 -11.12 3.95 12.37
N LEU A 166 -10.28 3.56 11.43
CA LEU A 166 -10.22 2.19 10.91
C LEU A 166 -9.72 1.25 12.00
N LYS A 167 -10.57 0.29 12.41
CA LYS A 167 -10.26 -0.67 13.48
C LYS A 167 -10.03 -2.07 12.96
N ASP A 168 -11.07 -2.63 12.35
CA ASP A 168 -11.06 -4.01 11.86
C ASP A 168 -11.38 -4.01 10.37
N ALA A 169 -10.45 -4.44 9.56
CA ALA A 169 -10.60 -4.47 8.12
C ALA A 169 -9.77 -5.57 7.46
N VAL A 170 -10.22 -6.01 6.30
CA VAL A 170 -9.40 -6.75 5.35
C VAL A 170 -9.17 -5.89 4.11
N CYS A 171 -7.90 -5.63 3.82
CA CYS A 171 -7.49 -5.00 2.58
C CYS A 171 -7.25 -6.09 1.53
N ILE A 172 -7.89 -5.96 0.37
CA ILE A 172 -7.74 -6.86 -0.78
C ILE A 172 -7.16 -6.05 -1.94
N TYR A 173 -5.99 -6.41 -2.38
CA TYR A 173 -5.28 -5.74 -3.47
C TYR A 173 -5.44 -6.57 -4.75
N LEU A 174 -6.33 -6.13 -5.63
CA LEU A 174 -6.62 -6.73 -6.94
C LEU A 174 -5.55 -6.30 -7.95
N GLU A 175 -4.36 -6.82 -7.76
CA GLU A 175 -3.22 -6.65 -8.66
C GLU A 175 -3.04 -7.94 -9.50
N ARG A 176 -2.11 -7.90 -10.46
CA ARG A 176 -1.75 -9.08 -11.28
C ARG A 176 -1.61 -10.36 -10.44
N ARG A 177 -1.10 -10.24 -9.23
CA ARG A 177 -1.15 -11.25 -8.17
C ARG A 177 -1.92 -10.64 -7.01
N PRO A 178 -3.17 -11.06 -6.80
CA PRO A 178 -3.95 -10.60 -5.66
C PRO A 178 -3.20 -10.82 -4.36
N ARG A 179 -3.41 -9.94 -3.42
CA ARG A 179 -2.80 -9.98 -2.09
C ARG A 179 -3.76 -9.40 -1.08
N GLY A 180 -3.46 -9.60 0.19
CA GLY A 180 -4.22 -8.98 1.24
C GLY A 180 -3.38 -8.51 2.40
N ALA A 181 -4.02 -7.79 3.29
CA ALA A 181 -3.53 -7.46 4.61
C ALA A 181 -4.71 -7.41 5.58
N VAL A 182 -4.44 -7.70 6.84
CA VAL A 182 -5.45 -7.77 7.89
C VAL A 182 -5.16 -6.69 8.92
N ILE A 183 -6.18 -5.93 9.28
CA ILE A 183 -6.15 -4.90 10.32
C ILE A 183 -7.08 -5.36 11.44
N VAL A 184 -6.57 -5.36 12.68
CA VAL A 184 -7.32 -5.70 13.90
C VAL A 184 -6.98 -4.68 14.97
N ASP A 185 -7.99 -4.16 15.64
CA ASP A 185 -7.83 -3.13 16.69
C ASP A 185 -6.98 -1.93 16.26
N GLY A 186 -7.16 -1.47 15.02
CA GLY A 186 -6.42 -0.34 14.46
C GLY A 186 -4.94 -0.60 14.22
N SER A 187 -4.55 -1.85 14.09
CA SER A 187 -3.16 -2.26 13.87
C SER A 187 -3.06 -3.36 12.81
N LEU A 188 -1.97 -3.35 12.06
CA LEU A 188 -1.68 -4.41 11.11
C LEU A 188 -1.47 -5.74 11.84
N TYR A 189 -2.24 -6.77 11.47
CA TYR A 189 -2.16 -8.10 12.06
C TYR A 189 -1.39 -9.06 11.16
N GLN A 190 -0.14 -9.32 11.47
CA GLN A 190 0.76 -10.16 10.67
C GLN A 190 0.84 -11.62 11.15
N GLY A 191 0.36 -11.89 12.38
CA GLY A 191 0.45 -13.20 13.01
C GLY A 191 1.90 -13.64 13.33
N PRO A 192 2.08 -14.80 13.96
CA PRO A 192 3.40 -15.24 14.43
C PRO A 192 4.39 -15.55 13.30
N ASN A 193 3.89 -15.93 12.12
CA ASN A 193 4.72 -16.30 10.97
C ASN A 193 4.76 -15.20 9.89
N GLN A 194 4.22 -14.02 10.17
CA GLN A 194 4.13 -12.89 9.23
C GLN A 194 3.39 -13.24 7.90
N CYS A 195 2.56 -14.30 7.91
CA CYS A 195 1.86 -14.80 6.73
C CYS A 195 0.38 -14.40 6.71
N ASN A 196 -0.12 -13.70 7.72
CA ASN A 196 -1.50 -13.26 7.73
C ASN A 196 -1.73 -12.24 6.61
N GLY A 197 -2.86 -12.39 5.92
CA GLY A 197 -3.14 -11.58 4.75
C GLY A 197 -2.75 -12.23 3.41
N SER A 198 -2.14 -13.43 3.43
CA SER A 198 -1.90 -14.23 2.21
C SER A 198 -3.21 -14.86 1.71
N ILE A 199 -4.23 -14.02 1.52
CA ILE A 199 -5.59 -14.43 1.13
C ILE A 199 -5.65 -15.02 -0.27
N GLU A 200 -4.69 -14.68 -1.13
CA GLU A 200 -4.58 -15.16 -2.51
C GLU A 200 -4.49 -16.69 -2.62
N HIS A 201 -4.05 -17.34 -1.54
CA HIS A 201 -3.96 -18.81 -1.47
C HIS A 201 -5.16 -19.48 -0.80
N MET A 202 -6.16 -18.70 -0.40
CA MET A 202 -7.43 -19.24 0.05
C MET A 202 -8.09 -20.02 -1.09
N THR A 203 -8.51 -21.27 -0.83
CA THR A 203 -9.20 -22.10 -1.81
C THR A 203 -10.61 -21.58 -2.04
N LEU A 204 -10.91 -21.07 -3.22
CA LEU A 204 -12.26 -20.72 -3.65
C LEU A 204 -12.99 -21.88 -4.30
N ILE A 205 -12.31 -22.59 -5.20
CA ILE A 205 -12.89 -23.68 -6.00
C ILE A 205 -12.07 -24.94 -5.78
N PRO A 206 -12.49 -25.85 -4.92
CA PRO A 206 -11.77 -27.11 -4.67
C PRO A 206 -11.52 -27.89 -5.95
N GLY A 207 -10.25 -28.28 -6.19
CA GLY A 207 -9.86 -29.00 -7.41
C GLY A 207 -9.85 -28.15 -8.70
N GLY A 208 -9.99 -26.83 -8.58
CA GLY A 208 -9.98 -25.91 -9.71
C GLY A 208 -8.60 -25.62 -10.28
N ASN A 209 -8.41 -24.41 -10.82
CA ASN A 209 -7.18 -23.98 -11.51
C ASN A 209 -5.91 -24.14 -10.66
N THR A 210 -4.82 -24.55 -11.28
CA THR A 210 -3.52 -24.70 -10.59
C THR A 210 -2.89 -23.33 -10.32
N CYS A 211 -2.62 -23.04 -9.06
CA CYS A 211 -1.95 -21.82 -8.62
C CYS A 211 -0.41 -21.97 -8.69
N TYR A 212 0.30 -20.86 -8.84
CA TYR A 212 1.78 -20.82 -8.82
C TYR A 212 2.38 -21.36 -7.51
N CYS A 213 1.61 -21.37 -6.42
CA CYS A 213 2.05 -21.97 -5.14
C CYS A 213 2.07 -23.50 -5.19
N GLY A 214 1.43 -24.13 -6.20
CA GLY A 214 1.34 -25.56 -6.38
C GLY A 214 0.02 -26.15 -5.87
N GLN A 215 -0.87 -25.38 -5.23
CA GLN A 215 -2.21 -25.79 -4.82
C GLN A 215 -3.21 -25.58 -5.97
N GLN A 216 -4.40 -26.14 -5.82
CA GLN A 216 -5.50 -25.97 -6.78
C GLN A 216 -6.63 -25.15 -6.18
N GLY A 217 -7.24 -24.29 -7.01
CA GLY A 217 -8.43 -23.55 -6.65
C GLY A 217 -8.22 -22.30 -5.81
N CYS A 218 -6.99 -21.81 -5.73
CA CYS A 218 -6.67 -20.59 -4.98
C CYS A 218 -7.37 -19.35 -5.54
N MET A 219 -7.71 -18.39 -4.69
CA MET A 219 -8.27 -17.09 -5.05
C MET A 219 -7.44 -16.39 -6.17
N ASP A 220 -6.10 -16.49 -6.13
CA ASP A 220 -5.20 -15.94 -7.14
C ASP A 220 -5.61 -16.30 -8.58
N THR A 221 -6.09 -17.52 -8.79
CA THR A 221 -6.42 -18.03 -10.14
C THR A 221 -7.81 -17.64 -10.64
N TYR A 222 -8.60 -16.96 -9.85
CA TYR A 222 -9.96 -16.51 -10.18
C TYR A 222 -10.14 -14.99 -10.02
N CYS A 223 -9.49 -14.39 -9.03
CA CYS A 223 -9.64 -12.96 -8.72
C CYS A 223 -8.49 -12.10 -9.26
N SER A 224 -7.47 -12.70 -9.88
CA SER A 224 -6.45 -11.94 -10.61
C SER A 224 -7.09 -11.15 -11.75
N PRO A 225 -6.75 -9.86 -11.95
CA PRO A 225 -7.16 -9.12 -13.15
C PRO A 225 -6.73 -9.79 -14.47
N GLU A 226 -5.69 -10.63 -14.44
CA GLU A 226 -5.28 -11.40 -15.63
C GLU A 226 -6.37 -12.34 -16.13
N THR A 227 -7.29 -12.80 -15.26
CA THR A 227 -8.40 -13.67 -15.65
C THR A 227 -9.52 -12.95 -16.40
N LEU A 228 -9.52 -11.61 -16.38
CA LEU A 228 -10.41 -10.80 -17.21
C LEU A 228 -9.97 -10.75 -18.67
N MET A 229 -8.68 -10.91 -18.92
CA MET A 229 -8.06 -10.65 -20.22
C MET A 229 -7.88 -11.94 -21.02
N GLU A 230 -8.10 -11.85 -22.31
CA GLU A 230 -7.70 -12.86 -23.28
C GLU A 230 -6.33 -12.53 -23.90
N ASP A 231 -5.80 -13.45 -24.71
CA ASP A 231 -4.50 -13.28 -25.37
C ASP A 231 -4.46 -12.01 -26.22
N GLY A 232 -3.55 -11.11 -25.86
CA GLY A 232 -3.36 -9.84 -26.55
C GLY A 232 -4.14 -8.66 -25.99
N GLU A 233 -5.04 -8.90 -25.02
CA GLU A 233 -5.73 -7.82 -24.29
C GLU A 233 -4.84 -7.20 -23.21
N SER A 234 -5.05 -5.93 -22.93
CA SER A 234 -4.51 -5.26 -21.75
C SER A 234 -5.65 -4.88 -20.79
N LEU A 235 -5.35 -4.75 -19.52
CA LEU A 235 -6.38 -4.38 -18.54
C LEU A 235 -7.09 -3.05 -18.89
N PRO A 236 -6.40 -1.96 -19.28
CA PRO A 236 -7.08 -0.77 -19.78
C PRO A 236 -7.93 -1.02 -21.02
N GLY A 237 -7.47 -1.89 -21.93
CA GLY A 237 -8.22 -2.27 -23.13
C GLY A 237 -9.50 -3.01 -22.80
N PHE A 238 -9.44 -3.99 -21.91
CA PHE A 238 -10.60 -4.72 -21.42
C PHE A 238 -11.69 -3.77 -20.87
N PHE A 239 -11.32 -2.88 -19.95
CA PHE A 239 -12.29 -1.93 -19.36
C PHE A 239 -12.81 -0.93 -20.37
N SER A 240 -12.01 -0.49 -21.34
CA SER A 240 -12.50 0.38 -22.43
C SER A 240 -13.55 -0.30 -23.31
N VAL A 241 -13.42 -1.59 -23.56
CA VAL A 241 -14.42 -2.38 -24.33
C VAL A 241 -15.65 -2.66 -23.47
N LEU A 242 -15.46 -2.93 -22.19
CA LEU A 242 -16.55 -3.11 -21.21
C LEU A 242 -17.45 -1.87 -21.15
N GLU A 243 -16.87 -0.67 -21.09
CA GLU A 243 -17.60 0.62 -21.10
C GLU A 243 -18.44 0.81 -22.38
N GLN A 244 -17.99 0.27 -23.52
CA GLN A 244 -18.75 0.28 -24.77
C GLN A 244 -19.94 -0.69 -24.75
N GLY A 245 -20.03 -1.54 -23.74
CA GLY A 245 -21.16 -2.43 -23.48
C GLY A 245 -21.09 -3.73 -24.25
N GLU A 246 -19.91 -4.17 -24.66
CA GLU A 246 -19.72 -5.44 -25.31
C GLU A 246 -20.10 -6.60 -24.38
N GLN A 247 -20.91 -7.56 -24.90
CA GLN A 247 -21.60 -8.56 -24.10
C GLN A 247 -20.63 -9.55 -23.43
N GLU A 248 -19.63 -10.02 -24.14
CA GLU A 248 -18.69 -11.01 -23.65
C GLU A 248 -17.80 -10.44 -22.52
N HIS A 249 -17.40 -9.16 -22.65
CA HIS A 249 -16.67 -8.45 -21.58
C HIS A 249 -17.54 -8.26 -20.33
N ARG A 250 -18.84 -7.98 -20.49
CA ARG A 250 -19.78 -7.90 -19.38
C ARG A 250 -19.93 -9.22 -18.66
N GLU A 251 -20.00 -10.33 -19.39
CA GLU A 251 -20.13 -11.67 -18.81
C GLU A 251 -18.86 -12.07 -18.05
N ARG A 252 -17.67 -11.85 -18.64
CA ARG A 252 -16.37 -12.09 -17.98
C ARG A 252 -16.23 -11.23 -16.73
N PHE A 253 -16.58 -9.94 -16.79
CA PHE A 253 -16.51 -9.03 -15.67
C PHE A 253 -17.47 -9.42 -14.55
N SER A 254 -18.74 -9.75 -14.88
CA SER A 254 -19.72 -10.22 -13.90
C SER A 254 -19.24 -11.49 -13.18
N GLN A 255 -18.72 -12.46 -13.91
CA GLN A 255 -18.18 -13.69 -13.33
C GLN A 255 -16.97 -13.41 -12.43
N TRP A 256 -16.09 -12.49 -12.83
CA TRP A 256 -14.96 -12.09 -12.02
C TRP A 256 -15.40 -11.42 -10.71
N LEU A 257 -16.42 -10.54 -10.76
CA LEU A 257 -17.01 -9.94 -9.56
C LEU A 257 -17.64 -11.01 -8.64
N ASP A 258 -18.24 -12.07 -9.19
CA ASP A 258 -18.78 -13.17 -8.39
C ASP A 258 -17.67 -13.91 -7.63
N TYR A 259 -16.51 -14.14 -8.25
CA TYR A 259 -15.35 -14.71 -7.55
C TYR A 259 -14.78 -13.78 -6.49
N VAL A 260 -14.69 -12.48 -6.76
CA VAL A 260 -14.27 -11.50 -5.77
C VAL A 260 -15.25 -11.46 -4.60
N ALA A 261 -16.55 -11.47 -4.87
CA ALA A 261 -17.59 -11.51 -3.83
C ALA A 261 -17.49 -12.78 -2.97
N LEU A 262 -17.27 -13.94 -3.59
CA LEU A 262 -17.06 -15.20 -2.88
C LEU A 262 -15.83 -15.12 -1.96
N ALA A 263 -14.73 -14.56 -2.45
CA ALA A 263 -13.53 -14.35 -1.64
C ALA A 263 -13.81 -13.45 -0.44
N VAL A 264 -14.47 -12.31 -0.65
CA VAL A 264 -14.88 -11.37 0.41
C VAL A 264 -15.78 -12.08 1.44
N THR A 265 -16.77 -12.84 1.00
CA THR A 265 -17.70 -13.57 1.88
C THR A 265 -16.96 -14.59 2.75
N ASN A 266 -16.05 -15.37 2.17
CA ASN A 266 -15.25 -16.33 2.90
C ASN A 266 -14.35 -15.67 3.96
N ILE A 267 -13.70 -14.56 3.61
CA ILE A 267 -12.85 -13.79 4.53
C ILE A 267 -13.70 -13.23 5.67
N ARG A 268 -14.86 -12.65 5.37
CA ARG A 268 -15.77 -12.09 6.36
C ARG A 268 -16.37 -13.12 7.30
N SER A 269 -16.47 -14.38 6.88
CA SER A 269 -16.89 -15.49 7.75
C SER A 269 -15.90 -15.78 8.88
N VAL A 270 -14.63 -15.36 8.71
CA VAL A 270 -13.55 -15.55 9.70
C VAL A 270 -13.24 -14.24 10.43
N LEU A 271 -13.25 -13.13 9.71
CA LEU A 271 -12.92 -11.80 10.22
C LEU A 271 -14.04 -10.81 9.84
N ALA A 272 -14.94 -10.56 10.78
CA ALA A 272 -16.03 -9.60 10.61
C ALA A 272 -15.50 -8.17 10.73
N GLY A 273 -15.20 -7.53 9.61
CA GLY A 273 -14.69 -6.16 9.56
C GLY A 273 -15.06 -5.49 8.24
N ASP A 274 -14.59 -4.27 8.08
CA ASP A 274 -14.70 -3.54 6.81
C ASP A 274 -13.84 -4.21 5.73
N VAL A 275 -14.18 -3.97 4.46
CA VAL A 275 -13.45 -4.48 3.32
C VAL A 275 -12.96 -3.32 2.46
N ILE A 276 -11.66 -3.28 2.23
CA ILE A 276 -11.01 -2.26 1.41
C ILE A 276 -10.49 -2.93 0.16
N ILE A 277 -11.05 -2.55 -1.00
CA ILE A 277 -10.63 -3.05 -2.32
C ILE A 277 -9.68 -2.04 -2.94
N SER A 278 -8.48 -2.47 -3.29
CA SER A 278 -7.45 -1.62 -3.89
C SER A 278 -6.67 -2.39 -4.96
N GLY A 279 -5.61 -1.80 -5.50
CA GLY A 279 -4.78 -2.41 -6.54
C GLY A 279 -5.16 -1.97 -7.95
N GLU A 280 -4.53 -2.60 -8.94
CA GLU A 280 -4.60 -2.17 -10.33
C GLU A 280 -6.03 -2.23 -10.89
N ALA A 281 -6.76 -3.33 -10.66
CA ALA A 281 -8.14 -3.47 -11.14
C ALA A 281 -9.12 -2.53 -10.43
N ALA A 282 -8.89 -2.24 -9.14
CA ALA A 282 -9.79 -1.37 -8.37
C ALA A 282 -9.88 0.07 -8.92
N GLN A 283 -8.89 0.50 -9.70
CA GLN A 283 -8.90 1.82 -10.34
C GLN A 283 -10.01 1.96 -11.36
N TYR A 284 -10.41 0.85 -12.00
CA TYR A 284 -11.43 0.81 -13.04
C TYR A 284 -12.84 0.56 -12.49
N LEU A 285 -12.99 0.10 -11.25
CA LEU A 285 -14.29 -0.09 -10.63
C LEU A 285 -14.91 1.27 -10.32
N ASP A 286 -16.14 1.49 -10.73
CA ASP A 286 -16.91 2.67 -10.37
C ASP A 286 -17.78 2.43 -9.10
N ASP A 287 -18.61 3.39 -8.75
CA ASP A 287 -19.47 3.28 -7.56
C ASP A 287 -20.58 2.22 -7.75
N ASP A 288 -21.07 2.04 -8.98
CA ASP A 288 -22.08 1.03 -9.30
C ASP A 288 -21.46 -0.39 -9.23
N ASP A 289 -20.25 -0.56 -9.71
CA ASP A 289 -19.49 -1.80 -9.58
C ASP A 289 -19.27 -2.18 -8.11
N MET A 290 -18.87 -1.19 -7.29
CA MET A 290 -18.65 -1.38 -5.85
C MET A 290 -19.97 -1.71 -5.12
N ALA A 291 -21.07 -1.07 -5.50
CA ALA A 291 -22.40 -1.39 -4.98
C ALA A 291 -22.84 -2.80 -5.38
N GLY A 292 -22.66 -3.17 -6.65
CA GLY A 292 -22.95 -4.50 -7.17
C GLY A 292 -22.09 -5.60 -6.52
N LEU A 293 -20.81 -5.33 -6.24
CA LEU A 293 -19.96 -6.22 -5.47
C LEU A 293 -20.48 -6.41 -4.04
N ARG A 294 -20.89 -5.31 -3.39
CA ARG A 294 -21.47 -5.35 -2.05
C ARG A 294 -22.76 -6.16 -2.00
N GLU A 295 -23.66 -6.02 -2.98
CA GLU A 295 -24.90 -6.80 -3.10
C GLU A 295 -24.61 -8.28 -3.19
N ARG A 296 -23.69 -8.71 -4.05
CA ARG A 296 -23.26 -10.11 -4.17
C ARG A 296 -22.72 -10.68 -2.85
N VAL A 297 -21.93 -9.89 -2.11
CA VAL A 297 -21.43 -10.31 -0.79
C VAL A 297 -22.55 -10.49 0.21
N VAL A 298 -23.54 -9.59 0.22
CA VAL A 298 -24.71 -9.67 1.11
C VAL A 298 -25.57 -10.89 0.77
N GLU A 299 -25.82 -11.17 -0.50
CA GLU A 299 -26.58 -12.34 -0.95
C GLU A 299 -25.95 -13.68 -0.50
N HIS A 300 -24.63 -13.72 -0.44
CA HIS A 300 -23.89 -14.92 -0.01
C HIS A 300 -23.66 -14.98 1.50
N THR A 301 -24.07 -13.98 2.26
CA THR A 301 -23.85 -13.91 3.71
C THR A 301 -25.02 -14.58 4.46
N PRO A 302 -24.78 -15.69 5.18
CA PRO A 302 -25.87 -16.47 5.78
C PRO A 302 -26.55 -15.76 6.97
N PHE A 303 -25.93 -14.76 7.56
CA PHE A 303 -26.39 -14.13 8.80
C PHE A 303 -27.09 -12.79 8.59
N GLY A 304 -27.32 -12.36 7.35
CA GLY A 304 -27.98 -11.08 7.04
C GLY A 304 -27.23 -9.84 7.57
N THR A 305 -25.97 -9.99 7.96
CA THR A 305 -25.15 -8.87 8.47
C THR A 305 -24.75 -7.98 7.32
N THR A 306 -25.52 -6.90 7.16
CA THR A 306 -25.24 -5.85 6.16
C THR A 306 -24.40 -4.72 6.75
N ASP A 307 -24.04 -4.81 8.02
CA ASP A 307 -23.31 -3.78 8.75
C ASP A 307 -21.80 -3.92 8.54
N PHE A 308 -21.35 -3.51 7.37
CA PHE A 308 -19.94 -3.38 7.02
C PHE A 308 -19.76 -2.38 5.91
N THR A 309 -18.60 -1.74 5.87
CA THR A 309 -18.18 -0.88 4.77
C THR A 309 -17.43 -1.73 3.73
N LEU A 310 -17.80 -1.58 2.46
CA LEU A 310 -17.01 -2.04 1.33
C LEU A 310 -16.66 -0.81 0.50
N ARG A 311 -15.39 -0.45 0.46
CA ARG A 311 -14.92 0.76 -0.19
C ARG A 311 -13.63 0.54 -0.98
N LYS A 312 -13.33 1.48 -1.86
CA LYS A 312 -12.01 1.54 -2.50
C LYS A 312 -10.96 2.05 -1.50
N GLY A 313 -9.76 1.54 -1.63
CA GLY A 313 -8.58 2.05 -0.93
C GLY A 313 -8.12 3.40 -1.47
N MET A 314 -7.25 4.04 -0.72
CA MET A 314 -6.65 5.33 -1.07
C MET A 314 -5.55 5.21 -2.12
#